data_eb21ffdc0dc2293be6a90f0076ebef6f
#
_entry.id   eb21ffdc0dc2293be6a90f0076ebef6f
#
_cell.length_a   1.000
_cell.length_b   1.000
_cell.length_c   1.000
_cell.angle_alpha   90.00
_cell.angle_beta   90.00
_cell.angle_gamma   90.00
#
_symmetry.space_group_name_H-M   'P 1'
#
loop_
_entity.id
_entity.type
_entity.pdbx_description
1 polymer ?
#
loop_
_entity_poly.entity_id
_entity_poly.type
_entity_poly.pdbx_seq_one_letter_code
_entity_poly.pdbx_strand_id
1 'polypeptide(L)'
;MSSISIFGFFGLATGRRVASQKPGASTKSYHCFYTTALQCSSGVALPAELRVYSPFNDSVLADNTVAFVVAKAHFPRNESVLLEASHIVPLPGDPSSDEYDNNLPDSPYPFIIGLGSVPSRFETLSDGVSKAFNVVSSEFVRDGLKTSSLQCIFDGSRPRWSRTPTPNVNSTIQYFGSFAGVTQDGIPRVTLDSIILNVGHNEPSTAATAPTPIKKWKFAAFAAPMYVHVPFSPDPSSLIYSQRW
;
A
#
# COMPACT_ATOMS: atom_id res chain seq x y z
N MET A 1 10.56 -16.02 1.37
CA MET A 1 10.07 -14.82 0.63
C MET A 1 9.49 -13.87 1.64
N SER A 2 9.74 -12.58 1.55
CA SER A 2 9.18 -11.59 2.45
C SER A 2 8.85 -10.31 1.68
N SER A 3 7.93 -9.50 2.17
CA SER A 3 7.52 -8.26 1.52
C SER A 3 6.85 -7.31 2.51
N ILE A 4 6.88 -6.02 2.20
CA ILE A 4 6.12 -5.00 2.91
C ILE A 4 5.52 -4.05 1.88
N SER A 5 4.22 -3.94 1.89
CA SER A 5 3.49 -2.96 1.08
C SER A 5 2.57 -2.12 1.97
N ILE A 6 2.45 -0.85 1.62
CA ILE A 6 1.63 0.13 2.31
C ILE A 6 0.69 0.77 1.30
N PHE A 7 -0.52 1.10 1.73
CA PHE A 7 -1.47 1.84 0.90
C PHE A 7 -2.39 2.71 1.74
N GLY A 8 -2.77 3.84 1.17
CA GLY A 8 -3.59 4.83 1.84
C GLY A 8 -3.51 6.20 1.18
N PHE A 9 -3.99 7.21 1.88
CA PHE A 9 -3.92 8.59 1.44
C PHE A 9 -2.73 9.28 2.08
N PHE A 10 -1.97 10.01 1.25
CA PHE A 10 -0.74 10.68 1.66
C PHE A 10 -0.75 12.11 1.17
N GLY A 11 -0.53 13.06 2.08
CA GLY A 11 -0.24 14.45 1.70
C GLY A 11 1.19 14.54 1.15
N LEU A 12 1.36 15.18 0.00
CA LEU A 12 2.62 15.30 -0.70
C LEU A 12 3.17 16.72 -0.58
N ALA A 13 4.46 16.83 -0.33
CA ALA A 13 5.14 18.12 -0.25
C ALA A 13 6.55 18.04 -0.86
N THR A 14 7.13 19.19 -1.18
CA THR A 14 8.50 19.35 -1.66
C THR A 14 8.85 18.46 -2.85
N GLY A 15 7.91 18.39 -3.79
CA GLY A 15 8.05 17.55 -4.98
C GLY A 15 9.28 17.94 -5.81
N ARG A 16 10.11 16.97 -6.17
CA ARG A 16 11.26 17.18 -7.06
C ARG A 16 11.41 16.03 -8.02
N ARG A 17 11.75 16.33 -9.28
CA ARG A 17 12.01 15.35 -10.31
C ARG A 17 13.52 15.17 -10.50
N VAL A 18 13.98 13.93 -10.41
CA VAL A 18 15.40 13.58 -10.51
C VAL A 18 15.61 12.59 -11.65
N ALA A 19 16.58 12.88 -12.50
CA ALA A 19 17.04 11.95 -13.52
C ALA A 19 18.13 11.05 -12.94
N SER A 20 18.03 9.76 -13.16
CA SER A 20 19.07 8.78 -12.86
C SER A 20 19.46 8.03 -14.12
N GLN A 21 20.74 7.70 -14.24
CA GLN A 21 21.25 6.91 -15.35
C GLN A 21 22.16 5.81 -14.79
N LYS A 22 21.82 4.57 -15.10
CA LYS A 22 22.68 3.45 -14.72
C LYS A 22 24.00 3.53 -15.53
N PRO A 23 25.16 3.18 -14.94
CA PRO A 23 26.40 3.08 -15.66
C PRO A 23 26.25 2.19 -16.90
N GLY A 24 26.64 2.71 -18.08
CA GLY A 24 26.52 2.00 -19.35
C GLY A 24 25.13 2.02 -20.01
N ALA A 25 24.11 2.58 -19.39
CA ALA A 25 22.81 2.74 -20.04
C ALA A 25 22.77 3.97 -20.96
N SER A 26 22.14 3.85 -22.12
CA SER A 26 21.92 4.96 -23.06
C SER A 26 20.74 5.85 -22.68
N THR A 27 19.84 5.36 -21.81
CA THR A 27 18.61 6.02 -21.42
C THR A 27 18.64 6.47 -19.97
N LYS A 28 18.02 7.63 -19.69
CA LYS A 28 17.79 8.14 -18.33
C LYS A 28 16.43 7.65 -17.83
N SER A 29 16.37 7.27 -16.56
CA SER A 29 15.11 7.06 -15.84
C SER A 29 14.83 8.28 -14.98
N TYR A 30 13.57 8.67 -14.89
CA TYR A 30 13.15 9.82 -14.09
C TYR A 30 12.27 9.34 -12.94
N HIS A 31 12.47 9.93 -11.78
CA HIS A 31 11.66 9.68 -10.60
C HIS A 31 11.26 11.02 -9.95
N CYS A 32 10.03 11.12 -9.53
CA CYS A 32 9.59 12.17 -8.63
C CYS A 32 9.76 11.70 -7.19
N PHE A 33 10.27 12.61 -6.35
CA PHE A 33 10.42 12.42 -4.92
C PHE A 33 9.51 13.41 -4.21
N TYR A 34 8.83 12.96 -3.17
CA TYR A 34 7.97 13.78 -2.33
C TYR A 34 8.28 13.50 -0.86
N THR A 35 8.26 14.54 -0.05
CA THR A 35 8.19 14.40 1.40
C THR A 35 6.74 14.13 1.78
N THR A 36 6.53 13.19 2.69
CA THR A 36 5.20 12.83 3.21
C THR A 36 5.32 12.32 4.65
N ALA A 37 4.21 11.96 5.27
CA ALA A 37 4.18 11.37 6.58
C ALA A 37 3.15 10.24 6.67
N LEU A 38 3.49 9.19 7.42
CA LEU A 38 2.56 8.15 7.80
C LEU A 38 1.90 8.55 9.12
N GLN A 39 0.62 8.81 9.08
CA GLN A 39 -0.16 9.08 10.27
C GLN A 39 -0.40 7.79 11.05
N CYS A 40 -0.14 7.82 12.36
CA CYS A 40 -0.41 6.71 13.26
C CYS A 40 -1.65 7.02 14.12
N SER A 41 -2.37 5.99 14.52
CA SER A 41 -3.58 6.16 15.38
C SER A 41 -3.28 6.75 16.77
N SER A 42 -2.02 6.73 17.18
CA SER A 42 -1.55 7.44 18.41
C SER A 42 -1.38 8.96 18.22
N GLY A 43 -1.61 9.50 17.04
CA GLY A 43 -1.34 10.90 16.70
C GLY A 43 0.13 11.19 16.31
N VAL A 44 1.01 10.20 16.38
CA VAL A 44 2.40 10.33 15.91
C VAL A 44 2.42 10.25 14.38
N ALA A 45 3.21 11.10 13.75
CA ALA A 45 3.49 11.06 12.33
C ALA A 45 4.91 10.58 12.07
N LEU A 46 5.08 9.53 11.26
CA LEU A 46 6.39 9.06 10.84
C LEU A 46 6.78 9.76 9.55
N PRO A 47 7.89 10.51 9.52
CA PRO A 47 8.36 11.15 8.31
C PRO A 47 8.70 10.08 7.25
N ALA A 48 8.34 10.36 6.02
CA ALA A 48 8.59 9.45 4.89
C ALA A 48 9.02 10.20 3.64
N GLU A 49 9.79 9.53 2.80
CA GLU A 49 10.10 9.95 1.44
C GLU A 49 9.49 8.98 0.43
N LEU A 50 8.63 9.49 -0.42
CA LEU A 50 7.99 8.74 -1.50
C LEU A 50 8.76 8.93 -2.80
N ARG A 51 9.19 7.84 -3.45
CA ARG A 51 9.72 7.82 -4.81
C ARG A 51 8.68 7.24 -5.76
N VAL A 52 8.46 7.91 -6.87
CA VAL A 52 7.53 7.50 -7.93
C VAL A 52 8.26 7.51 -9.26
N TYR A 53 8.13 6.45 -10.05
CA TYR A 53 8.60 6.49 -11.44
C TYR A 53 7.83 7.57 -12.21
N SER A 54 8.55 8.43 -12.94
CA SER A 54 7.98 9.55 -13.70
C SER A 54 8.31 9.36 -15.17
N PRO A 55 7.31 9.11 -16.05
CA PRO A 55 7.53 9.07 -17.49
C PRO A 55 8.09 10.37 -18.04
N PHE A 56 8.60 10.32 -19.25
CA PHE A 56 9.03 11.52 -19.98
C PHE A 56 7.84 12.49 -20.13
N ASN A 57 8.07 13.77 -19.83
CA ASN A 57 7.06 14.84 -19.80
C ASN A 57 6.02 14.79 -18.66
N ASP A 58 6.17 13.93 -17.67
CA ASP A 58 5.34 13.98 -16.49
C ASP A 58 5.74 15.16 -15.58
N SER A 59 4.76 15.85 -15.02
CA SER A 59 4.99 16.97 -14.09
C SER A 59 5.02 16.50 -12.65
N VAL A 60 5.71 17.25 -11.81
CA VAL A 60 5.65 17.07 -10.36
C VAL A 60 4.28 17.53 -9.86
N LEU A 61 3.66 16.76 -8.97
CA LEU A 61 2.43 17.16 -8.30
C LEU A 61 2.67 18.36 -7.39
N ALA A 62 1.69 19.23 -7.30
CA ALA A 62 1.76 20.42 -6.45
C ALA A 62 1.89 20.03 -4.97
N ASP A 63 2.49 20.91 -4.17
CA ASP A 63 2.52 20.76 -2.73
C ASP A 63 1.09 20.74 -2.15
N ASN A 64 0.89 20.03 -1.06
CA ASN A 64 -0.39 19.76 -0.41
C ASN A 64 -1.36 18.89 -1.23
N THR A 65 -0.96 18.37 -2.39
CA THR A 65 -1.76 17.36 -3.07
C THR A 65 -1.88 16.12 -2.20
N VAL A 66 -3.10 15.65 -1.95
CA VAL A 66 -3.34 14.35 -1.35
C VAL A 66 -3.51 13.32 -2.46
N ALA A 67 -2.81 12.20 -2.33
CA ALA A 67 -2.88 11.11 -3.30
C ALA A 67 -3.14 9.77 -2.61
N PHE A 68 -3.92 8.90 -3.26
CA PHE A 68 -3.94 7.50 -2.92
C PHE A 68 -2.67 6.85 -3.47
N VAL A 69 -1.92 6.20 -2.60
CA VAL A 69 -0.62 5.58 -2.94
C VAL A 69 -0.64 4.11 -2.58
N VAL A 70 -0.08 3.29 -3.45
CA VAL A 70 0.34 1.91 -3.15
C VAL A 70 1.84 1.84 -3.33
N ALA A 71 2.55 1.49 -2.27
CA ALA A 71 4.01 1.52 -2.27
C ALA A 71 4.62 0.32 -1.53
N LYS A 72 5.80 -0.11 -1.97
CA LYS A 72 6.72 -0.90 -1.17
C LYS A 72 7.33 -0.02 -0.09
N ALA A 73 7.59 -0.56 1.09
CA ALA A 73 8.07 0.23 2.20
C ALA A 73 9.32 -0.37 2.87
N HIS A 74 10.20 0.52 3.32
CA HIS A 74 11.29 0.19 4.22
C HIS A 74 11.26 1.14 5.42
N PHE A 75 11.35 0.56 6.60
CA PHE A 75 11.34 1.26 7.88
C PHE A 75 12.72 1.19 8.53
N PRO A 76 13.61 2.15 8.23
CA PRO A 76 14.90 2.26 8.91
C PRO A 76 14.68 2.73 10.34
N ARG A 77 15.60 2.42 11.24
CA ARG A 77 15.54 2.92 12.60
C ARG A 77 15.96 4.39 12.65
N ASN A 78 15.13 5.24 13.28
CA ASN A 78 15.40 6.66 13.51
C ASN A 78 15.67 7.50 12.24
N GLU A 79 15.19 7.04 11.11
CA GLU A 79 15.27 7.76 9.83
C GLU A 79 13.88 7.81 9.17
N SER A 80 13.76 8.60 8.11
CA SER A 80 12.53 8.66 7.33
C SER A 80 12.22 7.32 6.64
N VAL A 81 10.95 6.94 6.67
CA VAL A 81 10.46 5.76 5.97
C VAL A 81 10.66 5.93 4.47
N LEU A 82 11.18 4.91 3.81
CA LEU A 82 11.36 4.92 2.36
C LEU A 82 10.20 4.21 1.68
N LEU A 83 9.51 4.94 0.81
CA LEU A 83 8.38 4.45 0.04
C LEU A 83 8.74 4.42 -1.45
N GLU A 84 8.47 3.28 -2.09
CA GLU A 84 8.62 3.08 -3.52
C GLU A 84 7.25 2.84 -4.13
N ALA A 85 6.65 3.86 -4.72
CA ALA A 85 5.30 3.75 -5.26
C ALA A 85 5.24 2.87 -6.50
N SER A 86 4.32 1.92 -6.48
CA SER A 86 3.85 1.21 -7.67
C SER A 86 2.67 1.92 -8.33
N HIS A 87 1.83 2.60 -7.53
CA HIS A 87 0.69 3.38 -7.99
C HIS A 87 0.56 4.66 -7.18
N ILE A 88 0.20 5.73 -7.88
CA ILE A 88 -0.14 7.01 -7.28
C ILE A 88 -1.33 7.60 -8.05
N VAL A 89 -2.37 7.97 -7.33
CA VAL A 89 -3.57 8.59 -7.89
C VAL A 89 -3.86 9.85 -7.08
N PRO A 90 -3.55 11.04 -7.61
CA PRO A 90 -3.87 12.29 -6.93
C PRO A 90 -5.39 12.46 -6.82
N LEU A 91 -5.86 12.94 -5.68
CA LEU A 91 -7.25 13.29 -5.51
C LEU A 91 -7.57 14.57 -6.29
N PRO A 92 -8.77 14.64 -6.90
CA PRO A 92 -9.16 15.80 -7.70
C PRO A 92 -9.37 17.02 -6.81
N GLY A 93 -9.12 18.21 -7.38
CA GLY A 93 -9.29 19.50 -6.74
C GLY A 93 -8.03 20.35 -6.81
N ASP A 94 -8.13 21.57 -6.30
CA ASP A 94 -7.00 22.50 -6.20
C ASP A 94 -6.43 22.46 -4.78
N PRO A 95 -5.22 21.91 -4.57
CA PRO A 95 -4.62 21.81 -3.23
C PRO A 95 -4.37 23.17 -2.54
N SER A 96 -4.46 24.26 -3.26
CA SER A 96 -4.34 25.63 -2.70
C SER A 96 -5.67 26.21 -2.22
N SER A 97 -6.79 25.53 -2.48
CA SER A 97 -8.13 25.97 -2.09
C SER A 97 -8.50 25.43 -0.70
N ASP A 98 -9.08 26.28 0.14
CA ASP A 98 -9.63 25.89 1.46
C ASP A 98 -10.75 24.83 1.33
N GLU A 99 -11.38 24.71 0.17
CA GLU A 99 -12.41 23.70 -0.10
C GLU A 99 -11.84 22.32 -0.40
N TYR A 100 -10.54 22.22 -0.68
CA TYR A 100 -9.91 20.94 -1.01
C TYR A 100 -10.05 19.91 0.12
N ASP A 101 -9.83 20.34 1.35
CA ASP A 101 -9.89 19.48 2.54
C ASP A 101 -11.29 18.90 2.76
N ASN A 102 -12.35 19.60 2.36
CA ASN A 102 -13.73 19.12 2.49
C ASN A 102 -14.05 17.91 1.62
N ASN A 103 -13.25 17.68 0.57
CA ASN A 103 -13.42 16.59 -0.38
C ASN A 103 -12.47 15.42 -0.12
N LEU A 104 -11.61 15.50 0.91
CA LEU A 104 -10.69 14.44 1.25
C LEU A 104 -11.39 13.31 2.01
N PRO A 105 -11.02 12.05 1.76
CA PRO A 105 -11.52 10.93 2.53
C PRO A 105 -11.10 11.01 4.00
N ASP A 106 -12.02 10.75 4.92
CA ASP A 106 -11.73 10.63 6.35
C ASP A 106 -11.06 9.27 6.66
N SER A 107 -9.87 9.09 6.15
CA SER A 107 -9.07 7.87 6.34
C SER A 107 -7.57 8.23 6.43
N PRO A 108 -7.14 8.85 7.54
CA PRO A 108 -5.78 9.38 7.66
C PRO A 108 -4.72 8.30 7.84
N TYR A 109 -5.11 7.09 8.26
CA TYR A 109 -4.15 6.04 8.61
C TYR A 109 -3.94 5.09 7.45
N PRO A 110 -2.70 4.98 6.94
CA PRO A 110 -2.40 4.01 5.90
C PRO A 110 -2.45 2.58 6.44
N PHE A 111 -2.86 1.67 5.56
CA PHE A 111 -2.82 0.24 5.83
C PHE A 111 -1.49 -0.35 5.38
N ILE A 112 -1.11 -1.41 6.07
CA ILE A 112 0.08 -2.20 5.77
C ILE A 112 -0.30 -3.66 5.57
N ILE A 113 0.26 -4.27 4.55
CA ILE A 113 0.26 -5.71 4.33
C ILE A 113 1.70 -6.17 4.20
N GLY A 114 2.04 -7.25 4.88
CA GLY A 114 3.39 -7.77 4.82
C GLY A 114 3.47 -9.28 4.99
N LEU A 115 4.59 -9.80 4.56
CA LEU A 115 5.01 -11.17 4.75
C LEU A 115 6.41 -11.14 5.39
N GLY A 116 6.57 -11.83 6.52
CA GLY A 116 7.85 -11.82 7.24
C GLY A 116 7.99 -12.96 8.22
N SER A 117 9.17 -13.05 8.82
CA SER A 117 9.50 -14.02 9.85
C SER A 117 9.38 -13.44 11.26
N VAL A 118 9.01 -14.25 12.23
CA VAL A 118 8.90 -13.88 13.63
C VAL A 118 10.20 -14.27 14.34
N PRO A 119 11.09 -13.31 14.69
CA PRO A 119 12.42 -13.64 15.24
C PRO A 119 12.40 -14.01 16.70
N SER A 120 11.36 -13.65 17.47
CA SER A 120 11.29 -13.80 18.90
C SER A 120 9.90 -14.23 19.37
N ARG A 121 9.80 -14.67 20.62
CA ARG A 121 8.51 -14.98 21.25
C ARG A 121 7.67 -13.71 21.37
N PHE A 122 6.36 -13.90 21.43
CA PHE A 122 5.44 -12.82 21.74
C PHE A 122 5.60 -12.38 23.21
N GLU A 123 5.20 -11.17 23.48
CA GLU A 123 5.10 -10.59 24.81
C GLU A 123 3.66 -10.13 25.08
N THR A 124 3.28 -10.10 26.35
CA THR A 124 2.04 -9.45 26.78
C THR A 124 2.38 -8.04 27.20
N LEU A 125 1.66 -7.06 26.66
CA LEU A 125 1.89 -5.65 26.99
C LEU A 125 1.46 -5.32 28.43
N SER A 126 1.77 -4.11 28.89
CA SER A 126 1.49 -3.64 30.25
C SER A 126 0.01 -3.58 30.61
N ASP A 127 -0.88 -3.58 29.63
CA ASP A 127 -2.34 -3.69 29.81
C ASP A 127 -2.79 -5.09 30.25
N GLY A 128 -1.88 -6.08 30.25
CA GLY A 128 -2.14 -7.48 30.63
C GLY A 128 -2.97 -8.28 29.62
N VAL A 129 -3.38 -7.68 28.51
CA VAL A 129 -4.34 -8.24 27.55
C VAL A 129 -3.80 -8.25 26.13
N SER A 130 -3.20 -7.16 25.70
CA SER A 130 -2.64 -7.02 24.36
C SER A 130 -1.38 -7.86 24.20
N LYS A 131 -1.29 -8.52 23.07
CA LYS A 131 -0.13 -9.33 22.70
C LYS A 131 0.65 -8.63 21.59
N ALA A 132 1.97 -8.65 21.73
CA ALA A 132 2.89 -8.05 20.77
C ALA A 132 3.95 -9.07 20.34
N PHE A 133 4.39 -8.99 19.10
CA PHE A 133 5.51 -9.76 18.58
C PHE A 133 6.18 -8.99 17.43
N ASN A 134 7.46 -9.21 17.27
CA ASN A 134 8.21 -8.58 16.19
C ASN A 134 8.12 -9.42 14.91
N VAL A 135 8.08 -8.74 13.78
CA VAL A 135 8.15 -9.32 12.44
C VAL A 135 9.29 -8.66 11.69
N VAL A 136 10.13 -9.48 11.09
CA VAL A 136 11.21 -9.02 10.21
C VAL A 136 10.85 -9.36 8.78
N SER A 137 10.82 -8.33 7.95
CA SER A 137 10.53 -8.45 6.52
C SER A 137 11.61 -7.75 5.71
N SER A 138 11.91 -8.30 4.53
CA SER A 138 12.83 -7.68 3.58
C SER A 138 12.09 -7.36 2.29
N GLU A 139 12.31 -6.15 1.76
CA GLU A 139 11.69 -5.67 0.54
C GLU A 139 12.73 -4.95 -0.33
N PHE A 140 12.55 -5.02 -1.64
CA PHE A 140 13.41 -4.31 -2.58
C PHE A 140 12.91 -2.87 -2.75
N VAL A 141 13.62 -1.93 -2.13
CA VAL A 141 13.28 -0.50 -2.11
C VAL A 141 14.52 0.31 -2.44
N ARG A 142 14.41 1.32 -3.29
CA ARG A 142 15.53 2.21 -3.67
C ARG A 142 16.73 1.43 -4.22
N ASP A 143 16.50 0.53 -5.15
CA ASP A 143 17.56 -0.23 -5.84
C ASP A 143 18.34 -1.21 -4.94
N GLY A 144 17.80 -1.61 -3.79
CA GLY A 144 18.42 -2.57 -2.88
C GLY A 144 17.42 -3.35 -2.03
N LEU A 145 17.82 -4.56 -1.64
CA LEU A 145 17.10 -5.34 -0.64
C LEU A 145 17.33 -4.70 0.73
N LYS A 146 16.26 -4.30 1.40
CA LYS A 146 16.29 -3.65 2.70
C LYS A 146 15.43 -4.42 3.70
N THR A 147 15.92 -4.54 4.93
CA THR A 147 15.23 -5.27 5.99
C THR A 147 14.62 -4.30 6.99
N SER A 148 13.38 -4.54 7.35
CA SER A 148 12.62 -3.76 8.33
C SER A 148 12.16 -4.66 9.47
N SER A 149 12.10 -4.11 10.67
CA SER A 149 11.48 -4.73 11.83
C SER A 149 10.24 -3.94 12.22
N LEU A 150 9.13 -4.63 12.42
CA LEU A 150 7.85 -4.07 12.86
C LEU A 150 7.37 -4.82 14.10
N GLN A 151 6.72 -4.12 15.03
CA GLN A 151 6.03 -4.74 16.14
C GLN A 151 4.53 -4.85 15.82
N CYS A 152 4.04 -6.06 15.63
CA CYS A 152 2.63 -6.36 15.44
C CYS A 152 1.94 -6.52 16.80
N ILE A 153 0.79 -5.86 16.98
CA ILE A 153 0.00 -5.91 18.22
C ILE A 153 -1.45 -6.27 17.92
N PHE A 154 -2.08 -7.01 18.83
CA PHE A 154 -3.52 -7.23 18.81
C PHE A 154 -4.07 -7.36 20.24
N ASP A 155 -5.32 -6.92 20.40
CA ASP A 155 -6.03 -6.97 21.66
C ASP A 155 -6.65 -8.36 21.87
N GLY A 156 -6.05 -9.16 22.75
CA GLY A 156 -6.48 -10.52 23.07
C GLY A 156 -7.85 -10.63 23.73
N SER A 157 -8.42 -9.53 24.24
CA SER A 157 -9.78 -9.50 24.82
C SER A 157 -10.89 -9.53 23.77
N ARG A 158 -10.59 -9.09 22.55
CA ARG A 158 -11.60 -9.06 21.48
C ARG A 158 -11.97 -10.49 21.07
N PRO A 159 -13.26 -10.79 20.86
CA PRO A 159 -13.72 -12.14 20.49
C PRO A 159 -12.99 -12.73 19.28
N ARG A 160 -12.63 -11.87 18.31
CA ARG A 160 -11.88 -12.26 17.12
C ARG A 160 -10.49 -12.82 17.45
N TRP A 161 -9.83 -12.26 18.45
CA TRP A 161 -8.45 -12.60 18.80
C TRP A 161 -8.32 -13.59 19.96
N SER A 162 -9.39 -13.82 20.74
CA SER A 162 -9.38 -14.66 21.93
C SER A 162 -8.94 -16.12 21.67
N ARG A 163 -9.17 -16.61 20.46
CA ARG A 163 -8.79 -17.97 20.03
C ARG A 163 -7.67 -17.99 18.99
N THR A 164 -7.12 -16.83 18.65
CA THR A 164 -6.04 -16.75 17.65
C THR A 164 -4.74 -17.18 18.32
N PRO A 165 -4.07 -18.23 17.81
CA PRO A 165 -2.78 -18.63 18.35
C PRO A 165 -1.75 -17.56 18.05
N THR A 166 -0.77 -17.42 18.95
CA THR A 166 0.39 -16.57 18.70
C THR A 166 1.35 -17.26 17.74
N PRO A 167 2.04 -16.49 16.88
CA PRO A 167 2.99 -17.08 15.94
C PRO A 167 4.17 -17.73 16.67
N ASN A 168 4.66 -18.82 16.12
CA ASN A 168 5.87 -19.48 16.60
C ASN A 168 7.12 -18.70 16.17
N VAL A 169 8.18 -18.81 16.96
CA VAL A 169 9.50 -18.30 16.59
C VAL A 169 9.97 -18.97 15.29
N ASN A 170 10.56 -18.20 14.41
CA ASN A 170 11.01 -18.59 13.07
C ASN A 170 9.89 -19.00 12.09
N SER A 171 8.62 -18.84 12.47
CA SER A 171 7.53 -19.03 11.52
C SER A 171 7.41 -17.83 10.57
N THR A 172 6.92 -18.11 9.36
CA THR A 172 6.57 -17.06 8.39
C THR A 172 5.09 -16.75 8.54
N ILE A 173 4.77 -15.46 8.61
CA ILE A 173 3.40 -14.98 8.74
C ILE A 173 3.09 -13.96 7.65
N GLN A 174 1.83 -13.89 7.26
CA GLN A 174 1.28 -12.74 6.55
C GLN A 174 0.43 -11.93 7.54
N TYR A 175 0.59 -10.63 7.52
CA TYR A 175 -0.13 -9.71 8.39
C TYR A 175 -0.74 -8.56 7.61
N PHE A 176 -1.84 -8.05 8.14
CA PHE A 176 -2.53 -6.88 7.64
C PHE A 176 -3.00 -6.05 8.83
N GLY A 177 -2.88 -4.71 8.74
CA GLY A 177 -3.30 -3.82 9.80
C GLY A 177 -3.01 -2.36 9.49
N SER A 178 -3.07 -1.52 10.52
CA SER A 178 -2.81 -0.08 10.46
C SER A 178 -1.73 0.35 11.45
N PHE A 179 -1.10 1.50 11.20
CA PHE A 179 -0.05 2.01 12.09
C PHE A 179 -0.62 2.56 13.39
N ALA A 180 -0.09 2.06 14.52
CA ALA A 180 -0.49 2.48 15.85
C ALA A 180 0.47 3.52 16.47
N GLY A 181 1.72 3.55 16.04
CA GLY A 181 2.76 4.42 16.58
C GLY A 181 4.14 3.80 16.47
N VAL A 182 5.01 4.12 17.40
CA VAL A 182 6.37 3.54 17.52
C VAL A 182 6.63 3.07 18.94
N THR A 183 7.53 2.11 19.08
CA THR A 183 8.06 1.70 20.38
C THR A 183 9.06 2.74 20.92
N GLN A 184 9.48 2.60 22.16
CA GLN A 184 10.56 3.41 22.72
C GLN A 184 11.89 3.28 21.94
N ASP A 185 12.11 2.13 21.32
CA ASP A 185 13.28 1.84 20.49
C ASP A 185 13.13 2.30 19.04
N GLY A 186 12.06 3.04 18.71
CA GLY A 186 11.80 3.55 17.37
C GLY A 186 11.30 2.49 16.37
N ILE A 187 10.83 1.33 16.83
CA ILE A 187 10.25 0.30 15.96
C ILE A 187 8.79 0.63 15.70
N PRO A 188 8.34 0.74 14.42
CA PRO A 188 6.93 1.00 14.13
C PRO A 188 6.01 -0.10 14.64
N ARG A 189 4.88 0.31 15.22
CA ARG A 189 3.81 -0.57 15.72
C ARG A 189 2.69 -0.66 14.72
N VAL A 190 2.20 -1.88 14.52
CA VAL A 190 1.07 -2.19 13.65
C VAL A 190 -0.02 -2.86 14.47
N THR A 191 -1.19 -2.25 14.53
CA THR A 191 -2.39 -2.91 15.05
C THR A 191 -2.92 -3.84 14.00
N LEU A 192 -3.00 -5.13 14.34
CA LEU A 192 -3.42 -6.17 13.40
C LEU A 192 -4.94 -6.20 13.23
N ASP A 193 -5.36 -6.21 11.97
CA ASP A 193 -6.72 -6.55 11.55
C ASP A 193 -6.80 -8.00 11.08
N SER A 194 -5.70 -8.57 10.57
CA SER A 194 -5.65 -9.95 10.11
C SER A 194 -4.24 -10.53 10.20
N ILE A 195 -4.17 -11.84 10.45
CA ILE A 195 -2.93 -12.62 10.44
C ILE A 195 -3.19 -13.98 9.83
N ILE A 196 -2.25 -14.45 9.02
CA ILE A 196 -2.19 -15.81 8.51
C ILE A 196 -0.87 -16.42 9.01
N LEU A 197 -0.96 -17.50 9.74
CA LEU A 197 0.19 -18.17 10.33
C LEU A 197 0.74 -19.26 9.40
N ASN A 198 2.03 -19.58 9.55
CA ASN A 198 2.71 -20.67 8.85
C ASN A 198 2.59 -20.62 7.32
N VAL A 199 2.70 -19.42 6.76
CA VAL A 199 2.65 -19.22 5.30
C VAL A 199 3.80 -19.97 4.64
N GLY A 200 3.48 -20.79 3.62
CA GLY A 200 4.47 -21.58 2.87
C GLY A 200 4.79 -22.97 3.48
N HIS A 201 4.22 -23.31 4.61
CA HIS A 201 4.21 -24.69 5.07
C HIS A 201 3.05 -25.43 4.38
N ASN A 202 3.37 -26.27 3.40
CA ASN A 202 2.40 -27.23 2.88
C ASN A 202 2.23 -28.31 3.99
N GLU A 203 1.19 -28.17 4.80
CA GLU A 203 0.70 -29.35 5.50
C GLU A 203 0.26 -30.35 4.43
N PRO A 204 0.73 -31.61 4.47
CA PRO A 204 0.22 -32.62 3.57
C PRO A 204 -1.29 -32.70 3.80
N SER A 205 -2.07 -32.32 2.79
CA SER A 205 -3.55 -32.39 2.81
C SER A 205 -3.94 -33.84 3.07
N THR A 206 -4.14 -34.17 4.35
CA THR A 206 -4.84 -35.40 4.74
C THR A 206 -6.31 -35.17 4.53
N ALA A 207 -6.83 -35.79 3.52
CA ALA A 207 -8.22 -35.95 3.10
C ALA A 207 -8.56 -35.19 1.80
N ALA A 208 -8.58 -35.95 0.74
CA ALA A 208 -9.35 -35.63 -0.44
C ALA A 208 -10.84 -35.56 -0.06
N THR A 209 -11.29 -34.39 0.35
CA THR A 209 -12.73 -34.11 0.46
C THR A 209 -13.26 -33.99 -0.97
N ALA A 210 -14.31 -34.76 -1.29
CA ALA A 210 -14.96 -34.75 -2.57
C ALA A 210 -15.22 -33.31 -3.07
N PRO A 211 -15.07 -33.02 -4.37
CA PRO A 211 -15.21 -31.68 -4.89
C PRO A 211 -16.61 -31.15 -4.59
N THR A 212 -16.68 -30.15 -3.73
CA THR A 212 -17.91 -29.39 -3.49
C THR A 212 -18.28 -28.70 -4.81
N PRO A 213 -19.54 -28.79 -5.29
CA PRO A 213 -19.92 -28.15 -6.51
C PRO A 213 -19.67 -26.65 -6.44
N ILE A 214 -18.87 -26.15 -7.38
CA ILE A 214 -18.51 -24.74 -7.48
C ILE A 214 -19.80 -23.95 -7.69
N LYS A 215 -20.25 -23.21 -6.67
CA LYS A 215 -21.32 -22.23 -6.81
C LYS A 215 -20.86 -21.18 -7.81
N LYS A 216 -21.47 -21.15 -8.99
CA LYS A 216 -21.24 -20.09 -9.99
C LYS A 216 -21.51 -18.74 -9.31
N TRP A 217 -20.51 -17.87 -9.29
CA TRP A 217 -20.63 -16.52 -8.75
C TRP A 217 -21.64 -15.73 -9.59
N LYS A 218 -22.63 -15.11 -8.92
CA LYS A 218 -23.67 -14.29 -9.57
C LYS A 218 -23.13 -13.02 -10.24
N PHE A 219 -21.85 -12.70 -10.09
CA PHE A 219 -21.21 -11.53 -10.70
C PHE A 219 -20.87 -11.66 -12.18
N ALA A 220 -21.00 -12.84 -12.78
CA ALA A 220 -20.83 -13.02 -14.23
C ALA A 220 -21.85 -12.22 -15.07
N ALA A 221 -22.95 -11.74 -14.45
CA ALA A 221 -23.97 -10.95 -15.13
C ALA A 221 -23.57 -9.48 -15.39
N PHE A 222 -22.49 -9.00 -14.77
CA PHE A 222 -22.01 -7.61 -14.94
C PHE A 222 -20.86 -7.48 -15.96
N ALA A 223 -20.40 -8.57 -16.56
CA ALA A 223 -19.26 -8.60 -17.45
C ALA A 223 -19.60 -8.49 -18.94
N ALA A 224 -20.82 -8.19 -19.31
CA ALA A 224 -21.17 -7.92 -20.71
C ALA A 224 -21.14 -6.42 -20.97
N PRO A 225 -20.12 -5.88 -21.70
CA PRO A 225 -20.24 -4.54 -22.21
C PRO A 225 -21.39 -4.56 -23.24
N MET A 226 -22.46 -3.82 -22.98
CA MET A 226 -23.44 -3.47 -24.01
C MET A 226 -22.74 -2.55 -25.03
N TYR A 227 -22.03 -3.10 -25.95
CA TYR A 227 -21.74 -2.42 -27.20
C TYR A 227 -23.03 -2.46 -28.04
N VAL A 228 -23.83 -1.42 -27.91
CA VAL A 228 -24.85 -1.11 -28.89
C VAL A 228 -24.10 -0.68 -30.14
N HIS A 229 -23.99 -1.58 -31.10
CA HIS A 229 -23.54 -1.25 -32.43
C HIS A 229 -24.65 -0.39 -33.07
N VAL A 230 -24.51 0.92 -33.02
CA VAL A 230 -25.30 1.83 -33.84
C VAL A 230 -24.71 1.71 -35.25
N PRO A 231 -25.42 1.18 -36.24
CA PRO A 231 -24.94 1.18 -37.59
C PRO A 231 -24.87 2.64 -38.09
N PHE A 232 -23.65 3.05 -38.41
CA PHE A 232 -23.41 4.34 -39.06
C PHE A 232 -23.99 4.25 -40.47
N SER A 233 -25.15 4.85 -40.70
CA SER A 233 -25.69 5.06 -42.03
C SER A 233 -25.04 6.31 -42.61
N PRO A 234 -24.28 6.23 -43.68
CA PRO A 234 -23.77 7.43 -44.34
C PRO A 234 -24.91 8.11 -45.08
N ASP A 235 -25.32 9.26 -44.61
CA ASP A 235 -26.24 10.16 -45.29
C ASP A 235 -25.50 10.82 -46.47
N PRO A 236 -25.93 10.61 -47.73
CA PRO A 236 -25.22 11.11 -48.92
C PRO A 236 -25.50 12.58 -49.26
N SER A 237 -26.04 13.40 -48.36
CA SER A 237 -26.53 14.73 -48.70
C SER A 237 -25.71 15.92 -48.15
N SER A 238 -24.47 15.77 -47.71
CA SER A 238 -23.62 16.89 -47.25
C SER A 238 -22.34 17.11 -48.08
N LEU A 239 -22.43 16.90 -49.38
CA LEU A 239 -21.52 17.54 -50.35
C LEU A 239 -22.22 18.76 -50.88
N ILE A 240 -21.76 19.95 -50.56
CA ILE A 240 -21.80 21.25 -51.21
C ILE A 240 -21.77 22.31 -50.08
N TYR A 241 -20.65 22.91 -49.85
CA TYR A 241 -20.39 24.33 -50.04
C TYR A 241 -18.91 24.65 -49.75
N SER A 242 -18.31 24.99 -50.82
CA SER A 242 -16.99 25.56 -50.98
C SER A 242 -16.89 26.99 -50.49
N GLN A 243 -15.67 27.36 -50.17
CA GLN A 243 -14.97 28.62 -50.47
C GLN A 243 -15.19 29.86 -49.61
N ARG A 244 -13.99 30.40 -49.29
CA ARG A 244 -13.61 31.81 -49.06
C ARG A 244 -13.91 32.33 -47.64
N TRP A 245 -12.93 32.72 -46.87
CA TRP A 245 -11.83 33.68 -47.05
C TRP A 245 -10.66 33.34 -46.14
#